data_86ca7cb554b318470de0e94f03618faf
#
_entry.id   86ca7cb554b318470de0e94f03618faf
#
_cell.length_a   1.000
_cell.length_b   1.000
_cell.length_c   1.000
_cell.angle_alpha   90.00
_cell.angle_beta   90.00
_cell.angle_gamma   90.00
#
_symmetry.space_group_name_H-M   'P 1'
#
loop_
_entity.id
_entity.type
_entity.pdbx_description
1 polymer ?
#
loop_
_entity_poly.entity_id
_entity_poly.type
_entity_poly.pdbx_seq_one_letter_code
_entity_poly.pdbx_strand_id
1 'polypeptide(L)'
;MPKYGYDGPFGSNLKKEHYTSEKEVRIIQLSNIGEDGWRDENTKFTTFEHLSAISRSEVKPGDVVIAKMMPAGRAILCPNSDLKYVLSSDAVKFVLPDGICNEYILNAINSSVFREQVYDNVQGVTRVRTSLQKLRTYLVPIPPIKEQLRIVSKVNELFSQLDMIEKSLQA
;
A
#
# COMPACT_ATOMS: atom_id res chain seq x y z
N MET A 1 19.58 -1.18 8.73
CA MET A 1 18.14 -1.00 8.43
C MET A 1 17.52 -2.36 8.17
N PRO A 2 16.39 -2.68 8.78
CA PRO A 2 15.75 -3.97 8.57
C PRO A 2 15.30 -4.14 7.12
N LYS A 3 15.41 -5.37 6.59
CA LYS A 3 15.08 -5.74 5.22
C LYS A 3 13.55 -5.95 5.04
N TYR A 4 12.73 -5.05 5.54
CA TYR A 4 11.28 -5.24 5.56
C TYR A 4 10.52 -4.67 4.34
N GLY A 5 11.23 -4.12 3.36
CA GLY A 5 10.62 -3.57 2.14
C GLY A 5 10.99 -4.39 0.90
N TYR A 6 9.99 -4.70 0.07
CA TYR A 6 10.15 -5.49 -1.14
C TYR A 6 9.50 -4.77 -2.33
N ASP A 7 10.22 -4.70 -3.44
CA ASP A 7 9.67 -4.22 -4.70
C ASP A 7 8.72 -5.24 -5.33
N GLY A 8 7.76 -4.73 -6.09
CA GLY A 8 7.08 -5.52 -7.09
C GLY A 8 8.06 -6.06 -8.13
N PRO A 9 7.69 -7.11 -8.88
CA PRO A 9 8.56 -7.73 -9.88
C PRO A 9 8.93 -6.70 -10.96
N PHE A 10 10.14 -6.79 -11.51
CA PHE A 10 10.48 -6.02 -12.69
C PHE A 10 9.48 -6.32 -13.82
N GLY A 11 9.20 -5.32 -14.67
CA GLY A 11 8.19 -5.46 -15.72
C GLY A 11 8.40 -6.65 -16.66
N SER A 12 9.64 -7.15 -16.80
CA SER A 12 9.95 -8.39 -17.51
C SER A 12 9.48 -9.66 -16.80
N ASN A 13 9.30 -9.61 -15.47
CA ASN A 13 8.98 -10.78 -14.64
C ASN A 13 7.46 -10.92 -14.39
N LEU A 14 6.66 -9.89 -14.68
CA LEU A 14 5.20 -9.96 -14.64
C LEU A 14 4.63 -9.13 -15.80
N LYS A 15 4.54 -9.75 -16.97
CA LYS A 15 3.98 -9.18 -18.19
C LYS A 15 2.54 -9.65 -18.41
N LYS A 16 1.88 -9.08 -19.43
CA LYS A 16 0.53 -9.48 -19.83
C LYS A 16 0.39 -10.95 -20.18
N GLU A 17 1.45 -11.58 -20.71
CA GLU A 17 1.51 -13.01 -21.03
C GLU A 17 1.41 -13.93 -19.80
N HIS A 18 1.72 -13.40 -18.61
CA HIS A 18 1.60 -14.12 -17.34
C HIS A 18 0.22 -13.92 -16.67
N TYR A 19 -0.68 -13.19 -17.33
CA TYR A 19 -2.02 -12.97 -16.80
C TYR A 19 -2.94 -14.13 -17.20
N THR A 20 -3.86 -14.46 -16.31
CA THR A 20 -4.87 -15.49 -16.51
C THR A 20 -6.27 -14.94 -16.21
N SER A 21 -7.30 -15.59 -16.75
CA SER A 21 -8.70 -15.38 -16.36
C SER A 21 -9.07 -16.13 -15.07
N GLU A 22 -8.29 -17.15 -14.72
CA GLU A 22 -8.50 -17.93 -13.51
C GLU A 22 -8.19 -17.11 -12.26
N LYS A 23 -9.07 -17.16 -11.26
CA LYS A 23 -8.96 -16.40 -10.02
C LYS A 23 -8.00 -17.07 -9.02
N GLU A 24 -6.73 -17.22 -9.39
CA GLU A 24 -5.73 -17.88 -8.55
C GLU A 24 -4.99 -16.87 -7.65
N VAL A 25 -4.25 -15.95 -8.26
CA VAL A 25 -3.45 -14.95 -7.54
C VAL A 25 -3.77 -13.56 -8.03
N ARG A 26 -4.30 -12.72 -7.18
CA ARG A 26 -4.70 -11.34 -7.50
C ARG A 26 -3.48 -10.44 -7.65
N ILE A 27 -3.37 -9.73 -8.76
CA ILE A 27 -2.30 -8.74 -8.97
C ILE A 27 -2.76 -7.39 -8.42
N ILE A 28 -1.99 -6.82 -7.50
CA ILE A 28 -2.21 -5.48 -6.95
C ILE A 28 -1.63 -4.46 -7.92
N GLN A 29 -2.50 -3.66 -8.52
CA GLN A 29 -2.17 -2.59 -9.44
C GLN A 29 -2.35 -1.21 -8.78
N LEU A 30 -1.86 -0.13 -9.39
CA LEU A 30 -2.03 1.23 -8.88
C LEU A 30 -3.51 1.61 -8.68
N SER A 31 -4.40 1.15 -9.57
CA SER A 31 -5.84 1.38 -9.45
C SER A 31 -6.47 0.77 -8.20
N ASN A 32 -5.83 -0.26 -7.62
CA ASN A 32 -6.30 -0.89 -6.39
C ASN A 32 -5.88 -0.11 -5.12
N ILE A 33 -4.91 0.81 -5.25
CA ILE A 33 -4.42 1.64 -4.14
C ILE A 33 -5.19 2.95 -4.13
N GLY A 34 -6.36 2.99 -3.50
CA GLY A 34 -7.24 4.15 -3.40
C GLY A 34 -6.81 5.17 -2.34
N GLU A 35 -7.37 6.39 -2.36
CA GLU A 35 -7.21 7.36 -1.29
C GLU A 35 -7.90 6.88 0.00
N ASP A 36 -9.03 6.18 -0.18
CA ASP A 36 -9.86 5.68 0.91
C ASP A 36 -9.57 4.21 1.26
N GLY A 37 -8.44 3.67 0.77
CA GLY A 37 -8.05 2.29 1.00
C GLY A 37 -8.09 1.42 -0.26
N TRP A 38 -8.34 0.14 -0.07
CA TRP A 38 -8.41 -0.84 -1.16
C TRP A 38 -9.57 -0.55 -2.11
N ARG A 39 -9.29 -0.59 -3.42
CA ARG A 39 -10.30 -0.55 -4.49
C ARG A 39 -10.28 -1.86 -5.28
N ASP A 40 -11.41 -2.53 -5.33
CA ASP A 40 -11.53 -3.78 -6.10
C ASP A 40 -11.88 -3.51 -7.57
N GLU A 41 -10.98 -2.79 -8.23
CA GLU A 41 -11.05 -2.39 -9.63
C GLU A 41 -10.02 -3.13 -10.47
N ASN A 42 -10.20 -3.12 -11.82
CA ASN A 42 -9.22 -3.63 -12.79
C ASN A 42 -8.65 -5.00 -12.40
N THR A 43 -9.54 -5.95 -12.18
CA THR A 43 -9.22 -7.29 -11.68
C THR A 43 -8.30 -8.03 -12.65
N LYS A 44 -7.06 -8.31 -12.21
CA LYS A 44 -6.06 -9.09 -12.95
C LYS A 44 -5.54 -10.20 -12.06
N PHE A 45 -5.29 -11.34 -12.66
CA PHE A 45 -4.78 -12.52 -11.97
C PHE A 45 -3.55 -13.06 -12.67
N THR A 46 -2.75 -13.81 -11.92
CA THR A 46 -1.68 -14.67 -12.42
C THR A 46 -1.80 -16.05 -11.75
N THR A 47 -1.02 -17.02 -12.21
CA THR A 47 -1.08 -18.39 -11.70
C THR A 47 -0.27 -18.58 -10.43
N PHE A 48 -0.60 -19.63 -9.65
CA PHE A 48 0.23 -20.04 -8.50
C PHE A 48 1.64 -20.45 -8.93
N GLU A 49 1.77 -21.06 -10.11
CA GLU A 49 3.07 -21.40 -10.67
C GLU A 49 3.92 -20.14 -10.86
N HIS A 50 3.35 -19.10 -11.48
CA HIS A 50 4.06 -17.84 -11.71
C HIS A 50 4.37 -17.12 -10.39
N LEU A 51 3.45 -17.15 -9.40
CA LEU A 51 3.73 -16.61 -8.06
C LEU A 51 4.98 -17.24 -7.46
N SER A 52 5.19 -18.54 -7.65
CA SER A 52 6.37 -19.22 -7.12
C SER A 52 7.68 -18.64 -7.67
N ALA A 53 7.70 -18.23 -8.96
CA ALA A 53 8.84 -17.59 -9.60
C ALA A 53 9.10 -16.16 -9.08
N ILE A 54 8.06 -15.45 -8.63
CA ILE A 54 8.14 -14.06 -8.13
C ILE A 54 7.73 -13.96 -6.66
N SER A 55 7.96 -15.00 -5.86
CA SER A 55 7.48 -15.16 -4.48
C SER A 55 7.86 -14.01 -3.54
N ARG A 56 8.96 -13.29 -3.78
CA ARG A 56 9.33 -12.07 -3.02
C ARG A 56 8.31 -10.96 -3.11
N SER A 57 7.52 -10.93 -4.18
CA SER A 57 6.48 -9.93 -4.44
C SER A 57 5.09 -10.38 -3.96
N GLU A 58 4.97 -11.58 -3.37
CA GLU A 58 3.74 -12.01 -2.70
C GLU A 58 3.40 -11.05 -1.56
N VAL A 59 2.12 -10.72 -1.42
CA VAL A 59 1.61 -9.81 -0.38
C VAL A 59 0.66 -10.59 0.50
N LYS A 60 0.82 -10.44 1.80
CA LYS A 60 -0.04 -11.10 2.80
C LYS A 60 -1.07 -10.10 3.36
N PRO A 61 -2.21 -10.57 3.84
CA PRO A 61 -3.16 -9.73 4.54
C PRO A 61 -2.46 -8.89 5.64
N GLY A 62 -2.76 -7.60 5.66
CA GLY A 62 -2.15 -6.66 6.61
C GLY A 62 -0.79 -6.10 6.22
N ASP A 63 -0.10 -6.61 5.19
CA ASP A 63 1.10 -5.95 4.66
C ASP A 63 0.75 -4.54 4.16
N VAL A 64 1.64 -3.57 4.41
CA VAL A 64 1.50 -2.21 3.90
C VAL A 64 2.00 -2.16 2.46
N VAL A 65 1.13 -1.80 1.54
CA VAL A 65 1.43 -1.64 0.11
C VAL A 65 1.45 -0.17 -0.25
N ILE A 66 2.52 0.30 -0.91
CA ILE A 66 2.72 1.70 -1.26
C ILE A 66 2.89 1.84 -2.77
N ALA A 67 2.17 2.78 -3.37
CA ALA A 67 2.30 3.15 -4.77
C ALA A 67 3.61 3.89 -5.05
N LYS A 68 4.36 3.45 -6.06
CA LYS A 68 5.59 4.13 -6.53
C LYS A 68 5.31 5.24 -7.55
N MET A 69 4.13 5.25 -8.15
CA MET A 69 3.71 6.20 -9.18
C MET A 69 2.45 6.95 -8.77
N MET A 70 2.10 7.95 -9.55
CA MET A 70 0.99 8.88 -9.31
C MET A 70 -0.31 8.21 -8.83
N PRO A 71 -0.78 8.62 -7.65
CA PRO A 71 -0.12 9.48 -6.69
C PRO A 71 0.88 8.70 -5.84
N ALA A 72 2.18 9.00 -6.06
CA ALA A 72 3.27 8.30 -5.38
C ALA A 72 3.20 8.51 -3.85
N GLY A 73 3.54 7.46 -3.10
CA GLY A 73 3.50 7.47 -1.65
C GLY A 73 2.15 7.13 -1.03
N ARG A 74 1.09 6.93 -1.84
CA ARG A 74 -0.20 6.47 -1.33
C ARG A 74 -0.11 5.00 -0.90
N ALA A 75 -0.70 4.68 0.24
CA ALA A 75 -0.60 3.36 0.84
C ALA A 75 -1.97 2.77 1.17
N ILE A 76 -2.01 1.44 1.19
CA ILE A 76 -3.13 0.63 1.68
C ILE A 76 -2.60 -0.52 2.54
N LEU A 77 -3.47 -1.13 3.33
CA LEU A 77 -3.26 -2.48 3.84
C LEU A 77 -3.77 -3.50 2.82
N CYS A 78 -3.00 -4.58 2.63
CA CYS A 78 -3.47 -5.70 1.84
C CYS A 78 -4.76 -6.26 2.49
N PRO A 79 -5.86 -6.39 1.73
CA PRO A 79 -7.12 -6.84 2.28
C PRO A 79 -7.06 -8.29 2.76
N ASN A 80 -7.89 -8.61 3.75
CA ASN A 80 -8.09 -9.99 4.18
C ASN A 80 -9.10 -10.66 3.24
N SER A 81 -8.66 -11.68 2.52
CA SER A 81 -9.50 -12.50 1.65
C SER A 81 -8.88 -13.88 1.45
N ASP A 82 -9.64 -14.81 0.85
CA ASP A 82 -9.15 -16.16 0.51
C ASP A 82 -8.18 -16.15 -0.68
N LEU A 83 -8.07 -15.02 -1.40
CA LEU A 83 -7.16 -14.90 -2.53
C LEU A 83 -5.73 -14.62 -2.05
N LYS A 84 -4.76 -15.18 -2.77
CA LYS A 84 -3.37 -14.71 -2.68
C LYS A 84 -3.18 -13.43 -3.49
N TYR A 85 -2.24 -12.61 -3.06
CA TYR A 85 -1.92 -11.34 -3.70
C TYR A 85 -0.45 -11.27 -4.10
N VAL A 86 -0.19 -10.58 -5.22
CA VAL A 86 1.16 -10.28 -5.69
C VAL A 86 1.22 -8.83 -6.17
N LEU A 87 2.35 -8.16 -5.95
CA LEU A 87 2.56 -6.79 -6.43
C LEU A 87 2.72 -6.72 -7.94
N SER A 88 2.21 -5.64 -8.55
CA SER A 88 2.72 -5.17 -9.84
C SER A 88 4.07 -4.46 -9.68
N SER A 89 4.73 -4.15 -10.80
CA SER A 89 6.01 -3.39 -10.83
C SER A 89 5.93 -1.99 -10.21
N ASP A 90 4.73 -1.43 -10.09
CA ASP A 90 4.50 -0.03 -9.71
C ASP A 90 4.18 0.16 -8.23
N ALA A 91 4.28 -0.91 -7.45
CA ALA A 91 4.07 -0.89 -6.01
C ALA A 91 5.23 -1.54 -5.25
N VAL A 92 5.34 -1.22 -3.97
CA VAL A 92 6.22 -1.89 -3.00
C VAL A 92 5.39 -2.35 -1.81
N LYS A 93 5.90 -3.34 -1.08
CA LYS A 93 5.34 -3.72 0.22
C LYS A 93 6.34 -3.51 1.34
N PHE A 94 5.83 -3.20 2.50
CA PHE A 94 6.57 -3.25 3.76
C PHE A 94 5.93 -4.27 4.68
N VAL A 95 6.76 -5.18 5.17
CA VAL A 95 6.42 -6.12 6.25
C VAL A 95 6.90 -5.47 7.53
N LEU A 96 5.98 -5.20 8.44
CA LEU A 96 6.29 -4.52 9.69
C LEU A 96 6.74 -5.53 10.76
N PRO A 97 7.70 -5.15 11.61
CA PRO A 97 8.11 -6.00 12.74
C PRO A 97 7.02 -6.04 13.82
N ASP A 98 7.11 -7.04 14.68
CA ASP A 98 6.25 -7.13 15.86
C ASP A 98 6.33 -5.87 16.73
N GLY A 99 5.20 -5.49 17.33
CA GLY A 99 5.10 -4.27 18.15
C GLY A 99 4.84 -2.99 17.36
N ILE A 100 4.63 -3.08 16.05
CA ILE A 100 4.20 -1.98 15.20
C ILE A 100 2.75 -2.24 14.74
N CYS A 101 1.88 -1.25 14.95
CA CYS A 101 0.50 -1.29 14.48
C CYS A 101 0.43 -0.93 12.97
N ASN A 102 -0.06 -1.85 12.14
CA ASN A 102 -0.13 -1.65 10.70
C ASN A 102 -1.04 -0.48 10.31
N GLU A 103 -2.17 -0.32 10.99
CA GLU A 103 -3.08 0.81 10.76
C GLU A 103 -2.45 2.15 11.14
N TYR A 104 -1.65 2.18 12.23
CA TYR A 104 -0.89 3.37 12.59
C TYR A 104 0.08 3.78 11.49
N ILE A 105 0.86 2.82 10.97
CA ILE A 105 1.81 3.07 9.88
C ILE A 105 1.07 3.48 8.60
N LEU A 106 -0.07 2.86 8.28
CA LEU A 106 -0.90 3.26 7.15
C LEU A 106 -1.30 4.74 7.26
N ASN A 107 -1.84 5.15 8.42
CA ASN A 107 -2.25 6.53 8.67
C ASN A 107 -1.04 7.50 8.59
N ALA A 108 0.09 7.11 9.15
CA ALA A 108 1.31 7.93 9.10
C ALA A 108 1.85 8.12 7.67
N ILE A 109 1.83 7.06 6.84
CA ILE A 109 2.26 7.14 5.43
C ILE A 109 1.27 7.95 4.59
N ASN A 110 -0.02 7.86 4.86
CA ASN A 110 -1.03 8.63 4.14
C ASN A 110 -1.16 10.08 4.64
N SER A 111 -0.45 10.48 5.70
CA SER A 111 -0.43 11.86 6.18
C SER A 111 0.28 12.82 5.21
N SER A 112 -0.06 14.11 5.29
CA SER A 112 0.61 15.17 4.53
C SER A 112 2.12 15.20 4.81
N VAL A 113 2.51 15.04 6.09
CA VAL A 113 3.92 15.06 6.53
C VAL A 113 4.79 14.00 5.84
N PHE A 114 4.26 12.80 5.62
CA PHE A 114 4.98 11.77 4.86
C PHE A 114 4.95 12.05 3.36
N ARG A 115 3.80 12.47 2.83
CA ARG A 115 3.65 12.79 1.41
C ARG A 115 4.53 13.96 0.98
N GLU A 116 4.72 14.97 1.80
CA GLU A 116 5.66 16.06 1.56
C GLU A 116 7.08 15.53 1.32
N GLN A 117 7.57 14.58 2.13
CA GLN A 117 8.88 13.95 1.90
C GLN A 117 8.97 13.26 0.53
N VAL A 118 7.85 12.69 0.03
CA VAL A 118 7.80 12.06 -1.30
C VAL A 118 7.88 13.13 -2.40
N TYR A 119 7.22 14.28 -2.22
CA TYR A 119 7.07 15.32 -3.24
C TYR A 119 8.25 16.32 -3.24
N ASP A 120 8.85 16.64 -2.10
CA ASP A 120 9.98 17.58 -2.00
C ASP A 120 11.22 17.14 -2.79
N ASN A 121 11.35 15.84 -3.04
CA ASN A 121 12.43 15.27 -3.84
C ASN A 121 12.15 15.27 -5.35
N VAL A 122 11.09 15.97 -5.82
CA VAL A 122 10.65 15.94 -7.22
C VAL A 122 10.47 17.36 -7.73
N GLN A 123 11.56 18.05 -8.04
CA GLN A 123 11.51 19.33 -8.75
C GLN A 123 11.34 19.09 -10.27
N GLY A 124 10.32 19.71 -10.86
CA GLY A 124 10.22 19.89 -12.31
C GLY A 124 9.76 18.68 -13.14
N VAL A 125 9.16 17.65 -12.56
CA VAL A 125 8.73 16.43 -13.30
C VAL A 125 7.20 16.35 -13.37
N THR A 126 6.68 16.19 -14.57
CA THR A 126 5.23 16.06 -14.84
C THR A 126 4.61 14.80 -14.18
N ARG A 127 5.42 13.80 -13.79
CA ARG A 127 4.98 12.57 -13.12
C ARG A 127 5.89 12.24 -11.95
N VAL A 128 5.35 12.38 -10.75
CA VAL A 128 6.05 12.00 -9.52
C VAL A 128 6.23 10.47 -9.47
N ARG A 129 7.48 10.05 -9.33
CA ARG A 129 7.85 8.65 -9.10
C ARG A 129 8.73 8.56 -7.85
N THR A 130 8.47 7.56 -7.03
CA THR A 130 9.38 7.17 -5.95
C THR A 130 9.94 5.77 -6.19
N SER A 131 10.84 5.33 -5.36
CA SER A 131 11.43 3.99 -5.41
C SER A 131 11.52 3.42 -4.01
N LEU A 132 11.68 2.09 -3.90
CA LEU A 132 11.92 1.44 -2.62
C LEU A 132 13.13 2.05 -1.88
N GLN A 133 14.19 2.41 -2.61
CA GLN A 133 15.38 3.05 -2.02
C GLN A 133 15.04 4.40 -1.38
N LYS A 134 14.29 5.26 -2.10
CA LYS A 134 13.83 6.55 -1.56
C LYS A 134 12.87 6.35 -0.39
N LEU A 135 11.87 5.48 -0.51
CA LEU A 135 10.92 5.21 0.57
C LEU A 135 11.60 4.76 1.88
N ARG A 136 12.74 4.06 1.79
CA ARG A 136 13.54 3.67 2.96
C ARG A 136 14.26 4.82 3.65
N THR A 137 14.37 5.97 3.03
CA THR A 137 15.01 7.17 3.62
C THR A 137 14.02 8.10 4.29
N TYR A 138 12.72 7.94 4.02
CA TYR A 138 11.69 8.79 4.62
C TYR A 138 11.45 8.41 6.08
N LEU A 139 11.11 9.39 6.86
CA LEU A 139 10.95 9.26 8.30
C LEU A 139 9.47 9.08 8.67
N VAL A 140 9.22 8.11 9.52
CA VAL A 140 7.91 7.88 10.14
C VAL A 140 8.13 7.86 11.66
N PRO A 141 7.41 8.67 12.45
CA PRO A 141 7.49 8.62 13.90
C PRO A 141 6.95 7.29 14.42
N ILE A 142 7.64 6.66 15.36
CA ILE A 142 7.23 5.38 15.95
C ILE A 142 7.09 5.53 17.46
N PRO A 143 5.95 6.00 17.96
CA PRO A 143 5.70 6.05 19.40
C PRO A 143 5.50 4.63 19.98
N PRO A 144 5.51 4.48 21.31
CA PRO A 144 5.20 3.19 21.95
C PRO A 144 3.85 2.63 21.47
N ILE A 145 3.73 1.29 21.41
CA ILE A 145 2.56 0.61 20.84
C ILE A 145 1.21 1.08 21.44
N LYS A 146 1.17 1.34 22.73
CA LYS A 146 -0.05 1.88 23.37
C LYS A 146 -0.48 3.21 22.79
N GLU A 147 0.46 4.07 22.46
CA GLU A 147 0.19 5.37 21.84
C GLU A 147 -0.22 5.20 20.37
N GLN A 148 0.40 4.28 19.62
CA GLN A 148 -0.03 3.95 18.27
C GLN A 148 -1.51 3.55 18.24
N LEU A 149 -1.90 2.63 19.14
CA LEU A 149 -3.29 2.16 19.25
C LEU A 149 -4.26 3.29 19.66
N ARG A 150 -3.84 4.17 20.58
CA ARG A 150 -4.64 5.33 20.99
C ARG A 150 -4.88 6.29 19.83
N ILE A 151 -3.83 6.55 19.02
CA ILE A 151 -3.94 7.40 17.82
C ILE A 151 -4.89 6.77 16.81
N VAL A 152 -4.74 5.48 16.49
CA VAL A 152 -5.62 4.78 15.54
C VAL A 152 -7.08 4.85 16.01
N SER A 153 -7.34 4.56 17.28
CA SER A 153 -8.70 4.65 17.85
C SER A 153 -9.30 6.05 17.67
N LYS A 154 -8.50 7.11 17.93
CA LYS A 154 -8.98 8.49 17.78
C LYS A 154 -9.21 8.89 16.33
N VAL A 155 -8.34 8.45 15.41
CA VAL A 155 -8.51 8.69 13.97
C VAL A 155 -9.80 8.02 13.49
N ASN A 156 -10.04 6.75 13.83
CA ASN A 156 -11.25 6.02 13.45
C ASN A 156 -12.52 6.66 14.01
N GLU A 157 -12.49 7.13 15.26
CA GLU A 157 -13.61 7.89 15.86
C GLU A 157 -13.93 9.15 15.05
N LEU A 158 -12.91 9.93 14.68
CA LEU A 158 -13.08 11.17 13.91
C LEU A 158 -13.63 10.90 12.51
N PHE A 159 -13.13 9.89 11.80
CA PHE A 159 -13.68 9.51 10.50
C PHE A 159 -15.14 9.07 10.61
N SER A 160 -15.48 8.27 11.64
CA SER A 160 -16.88 7.86 11.86
C SER A 160 -17.80 9.06 12.11
N GLN A 161 -17.33 10.09 12.82
CA GLN A 161 -18.09 11.32 13.03
C GLN A 161 -18.28 12.10 11.71
N LEU A 162 -17.23 12.20 10.88
CA LEU A 162 -17.31 12.85 9.57
C LEU A 162 -18.30 12.14 8.65
N ASP A 163 -18.27 10.81 8.60
CA ASP A 163 -19.21 10.01 7.79
C ASP A 163 -20.67 10.23 8.25
N MET A 164 -20.93 10.36 9.57
CA MET A 164 -22.25 10.67 10.08
C MET A 164 -22.72 12.07 9.66
N ILE A 165 -21.82 13.05 9.72
CA ILE A 165 -22.11 14.43 9.27
C ILE A 165 -22.42 14.44 7.77
N GLU A 166 -21.60 13.79 6.97
CA GLU A 166 -21.80 13.71 5.51
C GLU A 166 -23.17 13.11 5.17
N LYS A 167 -23.51 11.98 5.80
CA LYS A 167 -24.85 11.36 5.61
C LYS A 167 -26.00 12.26 6.02
N SER A 168 -25.83 13.06 7.07
CA SER A 168 -26.87 14.00 7.53
C SER A 168 -27.04 15.18 6.58
N LEU A 169 -26.02 15.56 5.83
CA LEU A 169 -26.08 16.64 4.84
C LEU A 169 -26.69 16.21 3.50
N GLN A 170 -26.70 14.91 3.22
CA GLN A 170 -27.26 14.32 2.00
C GLN A 170 -28.73 13.91 2.15
N ALA A 171 -29.28 13.95 3.34
CA ALA A 171 -30.69 13.64 3.67
C ALA A 171 -31.55 14.89 3.65
#